data_1038a4c194f5b37009b58adac899eb16
#
_entry.id   1038a4c194f5b37009b58adac899eb16
#
_cell.length_a   1.000
_cell.length_b   1.000
_cell.length_c   1.000
_cell.angle_alpha   90.00
_cell.angle_beta   90.00
_cell.angle_gamma   90.00
#
_symmetry.space_group_name_H-M   'P 1'
#
loop_
_entity.id
_entity.type
_entity.pdbx_description
1 polymer ?
#
loop_
_entity_poly.entity_id
_entity_poly.type
_entity_poly.pdbx_seq_one_letter_code
_entity_poly.pdbx_strand_id
1 'polypeptide(L)'
;MRSDAIDDLLSTYLKMPAKVSWQGALADSVRGNFEGVRLELAGIAILALPFERLVLHADRFQFTPGIPARIEAAGARLEITIDQRQLDLWLRRSRVPFDLTLAQDAIEFEMQVGGFAIAQAETELRVRRGWFVLHPKQAAFLGIRARLVSLFRTYIPLPRLAPQTRLSAISHDPGVLRFELSLDDFSDIITPGLVDRLQQRFLPFANFMPFAAGAKDK
;
A
#
# COMPACT_ATOMS: atom_id res chain seq x y z
N MET A 1 -14.44 2.84 19.84
CA MET A 1 -14.02 2.18 21.11
C MET A 1 -12.65 1.52 20.89
N ARG A 2 -11.86 1.36 21.89
CA ARG A 2 -10.53 0.72 21.82
C ARG A 2 -10.34 -0.12 23.07
N SER A 3 -9.59 -1.22 22.98
CA SER A 3 -9.25 -2.07 24.10
C SER A 3 -7.78 -2.48 24.01
N ASP A 4 -6.97 -2.03 24.96
CA ASP A 4 -5.53 -2.34 25.01
C ASP A 4 -5.29 -3.87 25.14
N ALA A 5 -6.18 -4.59 25.83
CA ALA A 5 -6.09 -6.05 25.94
C ALA A 5 -6.28 -6.76 24.59
N ILE A 6 -7.12 -6.21 23.71
CA ILE A 6 -7.31 -6.75 22.35
C ILE A 6 -6.11 -6.38 21.47
N ASP A 7 -5.56 -5.16 21.61
CA ASP A 7 -4.34 -4.74 20.92
C ASP A 7 -3.17 -5.67 21.26
N ASP A 8 -2.97 -5.99 22.54
CA ASP A 8 -1.90 -6.88 23.02
C ASP A 8 -2.09 -8.31 22.50
N LEU A 9 -3.33 -8.82 22.55
CA LEU A 9 -3.66 -10.15 22.04
C LEU A 9 -3.40 -10.25 20.55
N LEU A 10 -3.86 -9.28 19.77
CA LEU A 10 -3.64 -9.23 18.32
C LEU A 10 -2.16 -9.08 17.99
N SER A 11 -1.45 -8.19 18.67
CA SER A 11 -0.01 -7.99 18.47
C SER A 11 0.77 -9.27 18.73
N THR A 12 0.42 -10.02 19.77
CA THR A 12 1.03 -11.31 20.09
C THR A 12 0.72 -12.36 19.02
N TYR A 13 -0.54 -12.45 18.61
CA TYR A 13 -0.96 -13.41 17.57
C TYR A 13 -0.35 -13.12 16.21
N LEU A 14 -0.35 -11.86 15.79
CA LEU A 14 0.18 -11.41 14.51
C LEU A 14 1.71 -11.29 14.51
N LYS A 15 2.35 -11.34 15.68
CA LYS A 15 3.79 -11.11 15.89
C LYS A 15 4.27 -9.74 15.35
N MET A 16 3.39 -8.75 15.41
CA MET A 16 3.66 -7.38 14.99
C MET A 16 2.76 -6.39 15.74
N PRO A 17 3.18 -5.12 15.91
CA PRO A 17 2.33 -4.12 16.53
C PRO A 17 1.00 -3.97 15.81
N ALA A 18 -0.10 -4.21 16.51
CA ALA A 18 -1.45 -4.09 16.00
C ALA A 18 -2.28 -3.22 16.95
N LYS A 19 -3.12 -2.34 16.39
CA LYS A 19 -4.08 -1.54 17.14
C LYS A 19 -5.44 -1.68 16.50
N VAL A 20 -6.45 -1.96 17.31
CA VAL A 20 -7.81 -2.10 16.84
C VAL A 20 -8.73 -1.08 17.49
N SER A 21 -9.62 -0.52 16.71
CA SER A 21 -10.70 0.33 17.19
C SER A 21 -11.97 0.04 16.40
N TRP A 22 -13.11 0.28 17.01
CA TRP A 22 -14.41 0.06 16.36
C TRP A 22 -15.43 1.08 16.86
N GLN A 23 -16.52 1.20 16.10
CA GLN A 23 -17.72 1.96 16.46
C GLN A 23 -18.76 1.01 17.08
N GLY A 24 -19.68 1.55 17.86
CA GLY A 24 -20.78 0.76 18.45
C GLY A 24 -20.66 0.51 19.95
N ALA A 25 -21.66 -0.15 20.49
CA ALA A 25 -21.80 -0.41 21.93
C ALA A 25 -20.98 -1.62 22.36
N LEU A 26 -20.56 -1.61 23.62
CA LEU A 26 -19.81 -2.74 24.22
C LEU A 26 -20.61 -4.06 24.17
N ALA A 27 -21.94 -3.97 24.24
CA ALA A 27 -22.82 -5.13 24.22
C ALA A 27 -22.78 -5.91 22.89
N ASP A 28 -22.55 -5.23 21.76
CA ASP A 28 -22.47 -5.88 20.44
C ASP A 28 -21.10 -6.52 20.27
N SER A 29 -20.04 -5.91 20.80
CA SER A 29 -18.69 -6.49 20.79
C SER A 29 -18.60 -7.77 21.62
N VAL A 30 -19.37 -7.88 22.71
CA VAL A 30 -19.45 -9.14 23.51
C VAL A 30 -20.08 -10.29 22.70
N ARG A 31 -20.95 -9.96 21.73
CA ARG A 31 -21.54 -10.93 20.79
C ARG A 31 -20.66 -11.21 19.58
N GLY A 32 -19.48 -10.61 19.50
CA GLY A 32 -18.56 -10.77 18.38
C GLY A 32 -18.91 -9.94 17.15
N ASN A 33 -19.84 -9.00 17.24
CA ASN A 33 -20.22 -8.09 16.16
C ASN A 33 -19.56 -6.73 16.37
N PHE A 34 -18.86 -6.26 15.36
CA PHE A 34 -18.15 -4.99 15.39
C PHE A 34 -18.50 -4.17 14.15
N GLU A 35 -18.82 -2.91 14.33
CA GLU A 35 -19.08 -1.96 13.25
C GLU A 35 -17.94 -0.95 13.13
N GLY A 36 -17.64 -0.51 11.91
CA GLY A 36 -16.63 0.48 11.63
C GLY A 36 -15.27 0.09 12.22
N VAL A 37 -14.86 -1.15 12.03
CA VAL A 37 -13.58 -1.66 12.54
C VAL A 37 -12.43 -1.04 11.79
N ARG A 38 -11.43 -0.60 12.53
CA ARG A 38 -10.15 -0.13 12.04
C ARG A 38 -9.04 -0.92 12.72
N LEU A 39 -8.32 -1.71 11.95
CA LEU A 39 -7.12 -2.42 12.37
C LEU A 39 -5.90 -1.74 11.75
N GLU A 40 -5.04 -1.21 12.58
CA GLU A 40 -3.79 -0.57 12.18
C GLU A 40 -2.62 -1.50 12.49
N LEU A 41 -1.82 -1.78 11.48
CA LEU A 41 -0.63 -2.61 11.56
C LEU A 41 0.60 -1.77 11.19
N ALA A 42 1.69 -1.92 11.94
CA ALA A 42 2.93 -1.21 11.71
C ALA A 42 4.10 -2.18 11.52
N GLY A 43 5.16 -1.72 10.85
CA GLY A 43 6.38 -2.50 10.65
C GLY A 43 6.23 -3.63 9.63
N ILE A 44 5.31 -3.50 8.68
CA ILE A 44 5.11 -4.47 7.60
C ILE A 44 6.01 -4.11 6.43
N ALA A 45 6.60 -5.13 5.80
CA ALA A 45 7.27 -4.99 4.52
C ALA A 45 6.64 -5.95 3.51
N ILE A 46 6.29 -5.46 2.32
CA ILE A 46 5.83 -6.28 1.20
C ILE A 46 6.81 -6.06 0.05
N LEU A 47 7.37 -7.13 -0.50
CA LEU A 47 8.38 -7.09 -1.57
C LEU A 47 9.62 -6.25 -1.20
N ALA A 48 10.07 -6.35 0.04
CA ALA A 48 11.18 -5.56 0.59
C ALA A 48 10.93 -4.03 0.61
N LEU A 49 9.74 -3.56 0.24
CA LEU A 49 9.30 -2.20 0.48
C LEU A 49 8.67 -2.13 1.88
N PRO A 50 9.29 -1.44 2.83
CA PRO A 50 8.70 -1.25 4.15
C PRO A 50 7.52 -0.28 4.03
N PHE A 51 6.41 -0.58 4.69
CA PHE A 51 5.29 0.34 4.83
C PHE A 51 5.34 1.01 6.20
N GLU A 52 5.09 2.30 6.21
CA GLU A 52 4.96 3.02 7.47
C GLU A 52 3.76 2.48 8.25
N ARG A 53 2.65 2.34 7.55
CA ARG A 53 1.38 1.96 8.14
C ARG A 53 0.50 1.25 7.12
N LEU A 54 -0.16 0.21 7.59
CA LEU A 54 -1.21 -0.48 6.88
C LEU A 54 -2.46 -0.44 7.74
N VAL A 55 -3.56 0.08 7.21
CA VAL A 55 -4.82 0.20 7.94
C VAL A 55 -5.90 -0.56 7.18
N LEU A 56 -6.45 -1.57 7.83
CA LEU A 56 -7.64 -2.27 7.35
C LEU A 56 -8.88 -1.62 7.99
N HIS A 57 -9.78 -1.17 7.17
CA HIS A 57 -11.12 -0.75 7.58
C HIS A 57 -12.12 -1.83 7.17
N ALA A 58 -13.12 -2.10 8.01
CA ALA A 58 -14.24 -2.93 7.66
C ALA A 58 -15.52 -2.28 8.19
N ASP A 59 -16.54 -2.18 7.33
CA ASP A 59 -17.81 -1.60 7.74
C ASP A 59 -18.50 -2.49 8.77
N ARG A 60 -18.40 -3.81 8.57
CA ARG A 60 -18.83 -4.84 9.53
C ARG A 60 -17.77 -5.91 9.68
N PHE A 61 -17.53 -6.32 10.90
CA PHE A 61 -16.64 -7.41 11.24
C PHE A 61 -17.33 -8.32 12.27
N GLN A 62 -17.37 -9.59 11.98
CA GLN A 62 -17.97 -10.59 12.88
C GLN A 62 -16.93 -11.62 13.28
N PHE A 63 -16.85 -11.85 14.58
CA PHE A 63 -16.07 -12.91 15.16
C PHE A 63 -17.00 -13.97 15.74
N THR A 64 -16.92 -15.19 15.24
CA THR A 64 -17.67 -16.33 15.76
C THR A 64 -16.71 -17.24 16.50
N PRO A 65 -16.84 -17.37 17.84
CA PRO A 65 -16.00 -18.27 18.61
C PRO A 65 -16.30 -19.71 18.22
N GLY A 66 -15.25 -20.55 18.23
CA GLY A 66 -15.35 -21.97 17.87
C GLY A 66 -13.97 -22.61 17.80
N ILE A 67 -13.90 -23.87 17.45
CA ILE A 67 -12.65 -24.59 17.19
C ILE A 67 -12.71 -25.21 15.79
N PRO A 68 -12.17 -24.52 14.76
CA PRO A 68 -11.54 -23.21 14.79
C PRO A 68 -12.56 -22.05 14.84
N ALA A 69 -12.15 -20.92 15.41
CA ALA A 69 -12.94 -19.68 15.37
C ALA A 69 -13.00 -19.13 13.93
N ARG A 70 -14.07 -18.39 13.62
CA ARG A 70 -14.30 -17.80 12.30
C ARG A 70 -14.35 -16.28 12.37
N ILE A 71 -13.86 -15.64 11.32
CA ILE A 71 -13.99 -14.21 11.08
C ILE A 71 -14.71 -13.97 9.76
N GLU A 72 -15.51 -12.92 9.74
CA GLU A 72 -16.16 -12.42 8.53
C GLU A 72 -16.00 -10.91 8.49
N ALA A 73 -15.70 -10.36 7.32
CA ALA A 73 -15.58 -8.93 7.11
C ALA A 73 -16.32 -8.52 5.85
N ALA A 74 -17.06 -7.42 5.95
CA ALA A 74 -17.80 -6.84 4.84
C ALA A 74 -17.47 -5.34 4.70
N GLY A 75 -17.44 -4.85 3.45
CA GLY A 75 -17.06 -3.49 3.13
C GLY A 75 -15.60 -3.20 3.48
N ALA A 76 -14.72 -4.18 3.29
CA ALA A 76 -13.33 -4.09 3.69
C ALA A 76 -12.53 -3.18 2.73
N ARG A 77 -11.71 -2.29 3.30
CA ARG A 77 -10.80 -1.38 2.59
C ARG A 77 -9.43 -1.41 3.25
N LEU A 78 -8.39 -1.42 2.45
CA LEU A 78 -7.01 -1.42 2.90
C LEU A 78 -6.33 -0.13 2.46
N GLU A 79 -5.86 0.64 3.42
CA GLU A 79 -5.04 1.83 3.20
C GLU A 79 -3.59 1.50 3.49
N ILE A 80 -2.72 1.74 2.52
CA ILE A 80 -1.27 1.51 2.60
C ILE A 80 -0.59 2.87 2.50
N THR A 81 0.24 3.19 3.49
CA THR A 81 1.01 4.44 3.54
C THR A 81 2.49 4.15 3.43
N ILE A 82 3.15 4.86 2.53
CA ILE A 82 4.61 4.80 2.31
C ILE A 82 5.14 6.22 2.51
N ASP A 83 6.13 6.39 3.38
CA ASP A 83 6.81 7.66 3.53
C ASP A 83 7.97 7.83 2.54
N GLN A 84 8.43 9.07 2.33
CA GLN A 84 9.53 9.42 1.44
C GLN A 84 10.80 8.63 1.79
N ARG A 85 11.13 8.52 3.08
CA ARG A 85 12.33 7.83 3.53
C ARG A 85 12.31 6.34 3.16
N GLN A 86 11.17 5.70 3.31
CA GLN A 86 11.00 4.28 2.94
C GLN A 86 11.12 4.09 1.44
N LEU A 87 10.53 5.01 0.67
CA LEU A 87 10.63 5.04 -0.78
C LEU A 87 12.08 5.21 -1.24
N ASP A 88 12.82 6.16 -0.67
CA ASP A 88 14.24 6.41 -0.97
C ASP A 88 15.10 5.18 -0.66
N LEU A 89 14.90 4.54 0.49
CA LEU A 89 15.63 3.34 0.86
C LEU A 89 15.35 2.19 -0.13
N TRP A 90 14.13 2.07 -0.58
CA TRP A 90 13.73 1.06 -1.56
C TRP A 90 14.33 1.34 -2.94
N LEU A 91 14.27 2.58 -3.43
CA LEU A 91 14.86 3.02 -4.69
C LEU A 91 16.38 2.76 -4.72
N ARG A 92 17.08 3.13 -3.64
CA ARG A 92 18.53 2.85 -3.50
C ARG A 92 18.85 1.35 -3.55
N ARG A 93 18.07 0.52 -2.87
CA ARG A 93 18.24 -0.95 -2.91
C ARG A 93 17.99 -1.53 -4.30
N SER A 94 16.99 -0.98 -4.99
CA SER A 94 16.63 -1.39 -6.35
C SER A 94 17.58 -0.87 -7.42
N ARG A 95 18.56 -0.03 -7.04
CA ARG A 95 19.57 0.57 -7.94
C ARG A 95 18.94 1.27 -9.14
N VAL A 96 17.79 1.89 -8.96
CA VAL A 96 17.19 2.69 -10.03
C VAL A 96 18.03 3.95 -10.29
N PRO A 97 18.15 4.40 -11.54
CA PRO A 97 19.04 5.50 -11.92
C PRO A 97 18.38 6.88 -11.72
N PHE A 98 17.38 7.00 -10.85
CA PHE A 98 16.69 8.26 -10.57
C PHE A 98 16.28 8.33 -9.10
N ASP A 99 16.19 9.55 -8.61
CA ASP A 99 15.57 9.91 -7.35
C ASP A 99 14.11 10.29 -7.60
N LEU A 100 13.25 10.06 -6.60
CA LEU A 100 11.84 10.39 -6.66
C LEU A 100 11.45 11.15 -5.40
N THR A 101 10.86 12.31 -5.55
CA THR A 101 10.40 13.16 -4.44
C THR A 101 8.89 13.34 -4.50
N LEU A 102 8.22 13.07 -3.39
CA LEU A 102 6.78 13.30 -3.22
C LEU A 102 6.57 14.76 -2.81
N ALA A 103 6.39 15.64 -3.79
CA ALA A 103 6.12 17.06 -3.57
C ALA A 103 4.62 17.31 -3.35
N GLN A 104 4.22 18.55 -3.08
CA GLN A 104 2.85 18.91 -2.75
C GLN A 104 1.87 18.62 -3.91
N ASP A 105 2.23 19.01 -5.12
CA ASP A 105 1.34 18.97 -6.29
C ASP A 105 1.83 18.04 -7.39
N ALA A 106 2.95 17.36 -7.19
CA ALA A 106 3.56 16.48 -8.19
C ALA A 106 4.49 15.44 -7.56
N ILE A 107 4.75 14.40 -8.31
CA ILE A 107 5.87 13.50 -8.07
C ILE A 107 7.02 13.98 -8.94
N GLU A 108 8.11 14.35 -8.32
CA GLU A 108 9.32 14.83 -8.98
C GLU A 108 10.28 13.67 -9.21
N PHE A 109 10.76 13.56 -10.43
CA PHE A 109 11.80 12.61 -10.81
C PHE A 109 13.06 13.38 -11.17
N GLU A 110 14.21 12.95 -10.66
CA GLU A 110 15.50 13.49 -11.01
C GLU A 110 16.48 12.38 -11.35
N MET A 111 17.13 12.47 -12.50
CA MET A 111 18.20 11.57 -12.89
C MET A 111 19.52 12.32 -12.86
N GLN A 112 20.49 11.79 -12.11
CA GLN A 112 21.82 12.37 -11.98
C GLN A 112 22.89 11.45 -12.57
N VAL A 113 23.87 12.05 -13.24
CA VAL A 113 25.09 11.36 -13.70
C VAL A 113 26.29 12.21 -13.32
N GLY A 114 27.23 11.64 -12.56
CA GLY A 114 28.41 12.35 -12.10
C GLY A 114 28.12 13.57 -11.22
N GLY A 115 26.98 13.58 -10.50
CA GLY A 115 26.54 14.71 -9.65
C GLY A 115 25.83 15.83 -10.41
N PHE A 116 25.60 15.68 -11.70
CA PHE A 116 24.83 16.64 -12.51
C PHE A 116 23.43 16.08 -12.81
N ALA A 117 22.41 16.91 -12.59
CA ALA A 117 21.04 16.59 -12.99
C ALA A 117 20.94 16.61 -14.53
N ILE A 118 20.76 15.44 -15.14
CA ILE A 118 20.63 15.30 -16.60
C ILE A 118 19.19 15.32 -17.07
N ALA A 119 18.26 14.84 -16.23
CA ALA A 119 16.83 14.86 -16.52
C ALA A 119 16.04 15.13 -15.25
N GLN A 120 15.03 15.96 -15.37
CA GLN A 120 14.08 16.28 -14.31
C GLN A 120 12.67 16.23 -14.87
N ALA A 121 11.70 15.74 -14.12
CA ALA A 121 10.31 15.75 -14.51
C ALA A 121 9.40 15.91 -13.29
N GLU A 122 8.44 16.81 -13.39
CA GLU A 122 7.31 16.91 -12.47
C GLU A 122 6.13 16.16 -13.08
N THR A 123 5.58 15.21 -12.36
CA THR A 123 4.59 14.28 -12.89
C THR A 123 3.42 14.15 -11.94
N GLU A 124 2.22 14.20 -12.46
CA GLU A 124 1.01 13.85 -11.74
C GLU A 124 0.72 12.34 -11.94
N LEU A 125 0.51 11.63 -10.83
CA LEU A 125 0.12 10.22 -10.86
C LEU A 125 -1.39 10.10 -10.74
N ARG A 126 -1.99 9.39 -11.67
CA ARG A 126 -3.42 9.05 -11.65
C ARG A 126 -3.62 7.56 -11.88
N VAL A 127 -4.72 7.04 -11.37
CA VAL A 127 -5.17 5.68 -11.70
C VAL A 127 -6.30 5.77 -12.71
N ARG A 128 -6.19 5.07 -13.82
CA ARG A 128 -7.24 5.02 -14.83
C ARG A 128 -7.36 3.63 -15.45
N ARG A 129 -8.50 2.98 -15.24
CA ARG A 129 -8.86 1.69 -15.88
C ARG A 129 -7.76 0.61 -15.73
N GLY A 130 -7.18 0.45 -14.54
CA GLY A 130 -6.14 -0.55 -14.31
C GLY A 130 -4.74 -0.14 -14.78
N TRP A 131 -4.50 1.17 -14.96
CA TRP A 131 -3.22 1.73 -15.32
C TRP A 131 -2.82 2.85 -14.37
N PHE A 132 -1.55 2.89 -14.00
CA PHE A 132 -0.93 4.12 -13.53
C PHE A 132 -0.68 5.01 -14.75
N VAL A 133 -1.21 6.20 -14.70
CA VAL A 133 -1.01 7.21 -15.75
C VAL A 133 -0.13 8.28 -15.15
N LEU A 134 1.11 8.33 -15.61
CA LEU A 134 2.02 9.43 -15.32
C LEU A 134 1.78 10.52 -16.36
N HIS A 135 1.34 11.66 -15.89
CA HIS A 135 1.10 12.85 -16.70
C HIS A 135 2.14 13.90 -16.39
N PRO A 136 3.24 14.01 -17.16
CA PRO A 136 4.26 15.01 -16.89
C PRO A 136 3.69 16.41 -17.05
N LYS A 137 3.82 17.22 -16.02
CA LYS A 137 3.49 18.66 -16.04
C LYS A 137 4.63 19.47 -16.66
N GLN A 138 5.84 19.14 -16.23
CA GLN A 138 7.08 19.76 -16.69
C GLN A 138 8.17 18.71 -16.82
N ALA A 139 9.07 18.90 -17.77
CA ALA A 139 10.32 18.16 -17.80
C ALA A 139 11.44 19.02 -18.36
N ALA A 140 12.66 18.73 -17.94
CA ALA A 140 13.88 19.33 -18.44
C ALA A 140 14.90 18.23 -18.73
N PHE A 141 15.68 18.41 -19.78
CA PHE A 141 16.82 17.57 -20.11
C PHE A 141 18.03 18.45 -20.34
N LEU A 142 19.11 18.22 -19.57
CA LEU A 142 20.31 19.06 -19.55
C LEU A 142 19.98 20.55 -19.33
N GLY A 143 19.02 20.85 -18.45
CA GLY A 143 18.56 22.22 -18.17
C GLY A 143 17.62 22.83 -19.22
N ILE A 144 17.37 22.15 -20.35
CA ILE A 144 16.49 22.65 -21.40
C ILE A 144 15.06 22.15 -21.12
N ARG A 145 14.12 23.09 -20.94
CA ARG A 145 12.71 22.75 -20.72
C ARG A 145 12.06 22.18 -21.97
N ALA A 146 11.48 20.99 -21.83
CA ALA A 146 10.70 20.37 -22.91
C ALA A 146 9.26 20.88 -22.89
N ARG A 147 8.95 21.85 -23.77
CA ARG A 147 7.64 22.55 -23.80
C ARG A 147 6.44 21.62 -24.13
N LEU A 148 6.67 20.52 -24.83
CA LEU A 148 5.60 19.61 -25.28
C LEU A 148 5.45 18.37 -24.41
N VAL A 149 6.16 18.30 -23.29
CA VAL A 149 6.17 17.09 -22.42
C VAL A 149 4.79 16.79 -21.84
N SER A 150 3.97 17.81 -21.59
CA SER A 150 2.60 17.65 -21.08
C SER A 150 1.65 16.94 -22.06
N LEU A 151 2.03 16.80 -23.33
CA LEU A 151 1.27 16.04 -24.30
C LEU A 151 1.53 14.52 -24.20
N PHE A 152 2.63 14.13 -23.57
CA PHE A 152 2.98 12.73 -23.39
C PHE A 152 2.36 12.20 -22.10
N ARG A 153 1.91 10.97 -22.16
CA ARG A 153 1.42 10.22 -21.01
C ARG A 153 2.09 8.87 -21.00
N THR A 154 2.64 8.50 -19.85
CA THR A 154 3.20 7.17 -19.68
C THR A 154 2.18 6.30 -18.96
N TYR A 155 1.86 5.17 -19.54
CA TYR A 155 0.95 4.19 -18.99
C TYR A 155 1.75 3.03 -18.43
N ILE A 156 1.68 2.84 -17.11
CA ILE A 156 2.29 1.70 -16.43
C ILE A 156 1.14 0.78 -16.01
N PRO A 157 1.12 -0.49 -16.48
CA PRO A 157 0.06 -1.39 -16.08
C PRO A 157 0.09 -1.57 -14.57
N LEU A 158 -1.08 -1.47 -13.93
CA LEU A 158 -1.20 -1.85 -12.53
C LEU A 158 -0.81 -3.32 -12.38
N PRO A 159 -0.11 -3.68 -11.30
CA PRO A 159 0.11 -5.08 -10.99
C PRO A 159 -1.23 -5.81 -10.97
N ARG A 160 -1.21 -7.06 -11.40
CA ARG A 160 -2.39 -7.91 -11.27
C ARG A 160 -2.66 -8.10 -9.78
N LEU A 161 -3.60 -7.34 -9.28
CA LEU A 161 -4.14 -7.54 -7.95
C LEU A 161 -4.87 -8.88 -7.90
N ALA A 162 -5.08 -9.41 -6.70
CA ALA A 162 -5.96 -10.56 -6.54
C ALA A 162 -7.33 -10.24 -7.13
N PRO A 163 -8.06 -11.25 -7.64
CA PRO A 163 -9.41 -11.04 -8.16
C PRO A 163 -10.35 -10.34 -7.18
N GLN A 164 -10.10 -10.51 -5.88
CA GLN A 164 -10.87 -9.95 -4.77
C GLN A 164 -10.39 -8.56 -4.31
N THR A 165 -9.41 -7.98 -4.99
CA THR A 165 -8.81 -6.70 -4.61
C THR A 165 -8.83 -5.73 -5.78
N ARG A 166 -9.28 -4.50 -5.53
CA ARG A 166 -9.32 -3.43 -6.52
C ARG A 166 -8.64 -2.19 -5.96
N LEU A 167 -7.76 -1.58 -6.72
CA LEU A 167 -7.23 -0.27 -6.37
C LEU A 167 -8.31 0.78 -6.59
N SER A 168 -8.78 1.40 -5.51
CA SER A 168 -9.84 2.42 -5.52
C SER A 168 -9.27 3.82 -5.67
N ALA A 169 -8.15 4.11 -5.00
CA ALA A 169 -7.52 5.41 -5.07
C ALA A 169 -6.00 5.33 -4.89
N ILE A 170 -5.33 6.34 -5.41
CA ILE A 170 -3.95 6.67 -5.08
C ILE A 170 -3.87 8.16 -4.87
N SER A 171 -3.21 8.57 -3.82
CA SER A 171 -2.99 9.98 -3.48
C SER A 171 -1.60 10.16 -2.90
N HIS A 172 -1.08 11.36 -2.99
CA HIS A 172 0.14 11.75 -2.30
C HIS A 172 -0.04 13.12 -1.65
N ASP A 173 0.63 13.27 -0.52
CA ASP A 173 0.94 14.54 0.13
C ASP A 173 2.46 14.71 0.12
N PRO A 174 3.00 15.87 0.49
CA PRO A 174 4.45 16.04 0.64
C PRO A 174 5.06 14.95 1.51
N GLY A 175 5.94 14.16 0.93
CA GLY A 175 6.64 13.08 1.61
C GLY A 175 5.82 11.81 1.90
N VAL A 176 4.57 11.69 1.46
CA VAL A 176 3.69 10.55 1.76
C VAL A 176 2.92 10.10 0.53
N LEU A 177 2.98 8.80 0.22
CA LEU A 177 2.19 8.15 -0.82
C LEU A 177 1.18 7.20 -0.18
N ARG A 178 -0.09 7.30 -0.58
CA ARG A 178 -1.19 6.45 -0.10
C ARG A 178 -1.83 5.68 -1.23
N PHE A 179 -2.07 4.41 -0.96
CA PHE A 179 -2.87 3.52 -1.81
C PHE A 179 -4.10 3.10 -1.04
N GLU A 180 -5.26 3.16 -1.68
CA GLU A 180 -6.50 2.65 -1.14
C GLU A 180 -6.98 1.48 -2.01
N LEU A 181 -7.15 0.32 -1.39
CA LEU A 181 -7.63 -0.89 -2.03
C LEU A 181 -8.99 -1.25 -1.44
N SER A 182 -9.97 -1.51 -2.28
CA SER A 182 -11.21 -2.16 -1.87
C SER A 182 -11.04 -3.68 -1.95
N LEU A 183 -11.51 -4.36 -0.93
CA LEU A 183 -11.47 -5.81 -0.82
C LEU A 183 -12.89 -6.35 -0.92
N ASP A 184 -13.07 -7.46 -1.60
CA ASP A 184 -14.35 -8.16 -1.57
C ASP A 184 -14.61 -8.72 -0.15
N ASP A 185 -15.85 -8.85 0.22
CA ASP A 185 -16.25 -9.45 1.47
C ASP A 185 -15.61 -10.82 1.64
N PHE A 186 -15.17 -11.14 2.84
CA PHE A 186 -14.49 -12.40 3.08
C PHE A 186 -14.89 -13.05 4.40
N SER A 187 -14.77 -14.37 4.41
CA SER A 187 -14.88 -15.21 5.60
C SER A 187 -13.67 -16.13 5.65
N ASP A 188 -13.06 -16.28 6.82
CA ASP A 188 -11.92 -17.19 7.03
C ASP A 188 -11.92 -17.71 8.47
N ILE A 189 -11.12 -18.76 8.71
CA ILE A 189 -10.94 -19.37 10.02
C ILE A 189 -9.66 -18.87 10.68
N ILE A 190 -9.70 -18.67 11.99
CA ILE A 190 -8.52 -18.26 12.77
C ILE A 190 -7.69 -19.50 13.07
N THR A 191 -6.64 -19.70 12.29
CA THR A 191 -5.64 -20.76 12.46
C THR A 191 -4.23 -20.18 12.25
N PRO A 192 -3.17 -20.87 12.71
CA PRO A 192 -1.83 -20.52 12.28
C PRO A 192 -1.78 -20.44 10.75
N GLY A 193 -1.28 -19.33 10.20
CA GLY A 193 -1.27 -19.08 8.75
C GLY A 193 -2.46 -18.27 8.22
N LEU A 194 -3.37 -17.78 9.08
CA LEU A 194 -4.41 -16.83 8.65
C LEU A 194 -3.81 -15.62 7.92
N VAL A 195 -2.76 -15.04 8.46
CA VAL A 195 -2.07 -13.89 7.86
C VAL A 195 -1.55 -14.24 6.46
N ASP A 196 -0.93 -15.40 6.30
CA ASP A 196 -0.39 -15.84 5.01
C ASP A 196 -1.52 -16.04 3.98
N ARG A 197 -2.66 -16.63 4.40
CA ARG A 197 -3.83 -16.78 3.52
C ARG A 197 -4.43 -15.44 3.11
N LEU A 198 -4.56 -14.50 4.04
CA LEU A 198 -5.06 -13.16 3.72
C LEU A 198 -4.08 -12.40 2.81
N GLN A 199 -2.78 -12.54 3.04
CA GLN A 199 -1.77 -11.99 2.14
C GLN A 199 -1.88 -12.58 0.74
N GLN A 200 -1.94 -13.91 0.62
CA GLN A 200 -2.10 -14.57 -0.69
C GLN A 200 -3.39 -14.17 -1.39
N ARG A 201 -4.46 -13.99 -0.63
CA ARG A 201 -5.78 -13.65 -1.18
C ARG A 201 -5.88 -12.21 -1.66
N PHE A 202 -5.30 -11.26 -0.93
CA PHE A 202 -5.51 -9.85 -1.17
C PHE A 202 -4.26 -9.09 -1.66
N LEU A 203 -3.08 -9.63 -1.41
CA LEU A 203 -1.81 -8.98 -1.71
C LEU A 203 -0.85 -9.89 -2.53
N PRO A 204 -1.25 -10.39 -3.69
CA PRO A 204 -0.39 -11.26 -4.51
C PRO A 204 0.71 -10.46 -5.22
N PHE A 205 1.34 -9.51 -4.53
CA PHE A 205 2.44 -8.71 -5.08
C PHE A 205 3.73 -9.50 -5.32
N ALA A 206 3.74 -10.80 -5.06
CA ALA A 206 4.92 -11.66 -5.22
C ALA A 206 5.52 -11.66 -6.64
N ASN A 207 4.78 -11.20 -7.65
CA ASN A 207 5.21 -11.23 -9.05
C ASN A 207 5.47 -9.84 -9.66
N PHE A 208 5.45 -8.77 -8.87
CA PHE A 208 5.61 -7.42 -9.42
C PHE A 208 6.97 -6.81 -9.10
N MET A 209 8.03 -7.30 -9.76
CA MET A 209 9.26 -6.57 -10.02
C MET A 209 9.79 -6.94 -11.41
N PRO A 210 9.48 -6.19 -12.46
CA PRO A 210 10.10 -6.42 -13.77
C PRO A 210 11.61 -6.14 -13.77
N PHE A 211 12.18 -5.57 -12.69
CA PHE A 211 13.59 -5.22 -12.58
C PHE A 211 14.45 -6.15 -11.72
N ALA A 212 13.88 -7.14 -11.06
CA ALA A 212 14.67 -8.10 -10.26
C ALA A 212 15.19 -9.30 -11.05
N ALA A 213 14.85 -9.46 -12.31
CA ALA A 213 15.26 -10.59 -13.14
C ALA A 213 16.68 -10.47 -13.73
N GLY A 214 17.44 -9.41 -13.41
CA GLY A 214 18.76 -9.13 -14.00
C GLY A 214 19.98 -9.33 -13.09
N ALA A 215 19.82 -9.78 -11.85
CA ALA A 215 20.93 -9.99 -10.93
C ALA A 215 21.13 -11.47 -10.61
N LYS A 216 21.30 -12.31 -11.66
CA LYS A 216 22.02 -13.58 -11.52
C LYS A 216 23.32 -13.48 -12.29
N ASP A 217 24.39 -13.61 -11.52
CA ASP A 217 25.73 -14.04 -11.85
C ASP A 217 26.53 -13.19 -12.86
N LYS A 218 27.47 -12.40 -12.30
CA LYS A 218 28.90 -12.67 -12.57
C LYS A 218 29.76 -12.11 -11.44
#